data_9a21f295f1ac31db3779d6e1b4a0b39b
#
_entry.id   9a21f295f1ac31db3779d6e1b4a0b39b
#
_cell.length_a   1.000
_cell.length_b   1.000
_cell.length_c   1.000
_cell.angle_alpha   90.00
_cell.angle_beta   90.00
_cell.angle_gamma   90.00
#
_symmetry.space_group_name_H-M   'P 1'
#
loop_
_entity.id
_entity.type
_entity.pdbx_description
1 polymer ?
#
loop_
_entity_poly.entity_id
_entity_poly.type
_entity_poly.pdbx_seq_one_letter_code
_entity_poly.pdbx_strand_id
1 'polypeptide(L)'
;MENYRGFWLEWVNGNCFFWSQEEWKPVKLWVAPLVKKGISELELWEEQVFCERWTNGTLEYFYGLKEFLTFEVWGVPIYIFDNHNHALYFWYKEYFQNRFAKGVKLIHIDQHSDMKPNEEKIDEKNLNSVFWFVQEQCNVGNFIIPALGSGLLESIDQLRSEYW
;
A
#
# COMPACT_ATOMS: atom_id res chain seq x y z
N MET A 1 6.08 -17.41 5.24
CA MET A 1 6.31 -17.40 3.78
C MET A 1 6.10 -15.98 3.31
N GLU A 2 7.02 -15.39 2.56
CA GLU A 2 6.91 -14.00 2.12
C GLU A 2 5.92 -13.88 0.97
N ASN A 3 4.97 -12.95 1.05
CA ASN A 3 3.89 -12.82 0.08
C ASN A 3 4.31 -12.04 -1.18
N TYR A 4 5.20 -11.05 -1.01
CA TYR A 4 5.72 -10.26 -2.14
C TYR A 4 6.83 -11.01 -2.88
N ARG A 5 6.45 -11.73 -3.95
CA ARG A 5 7.36 -12.53 -4.79
C ARG A 5 7.46 -12.06 -6.24
N GLY A 6 6.81 -10.94 -6.54
CA GLY A 6 6.59 -10.46 -7.90
C GLY A 6 5.44 -11.22 -8.56
N PHE A 7 4.36 -10.52 -8.86
CA PHE A 7 3.18 -11.10 -9.50
C PHE A 7 2.34 -10.03 -10.20
N TRP A 8 1.46 -10.48 -11.08
CA TRP A 8 0.51 -9.62 -11.75
C TRP A 8 -0.83 -9.64 -11.01
N LEU A 9 -1.36 -8.45 -10.72
CA LEU A 9 -2.75 -8.28 -10.32
C LEU A 9 -3.61 -8.09 -11.56
N GLU A 10 -4.70 -8.85 -11.64
CA GLU A 10 -5.73 -8.71 -12.65
C GLU A 10 -7.07 -8.46 -11.94
N TRP A 11 -7.89 -7.54 -12.45
CA TRP A 11 -9.23 -7.27 -11.93
C TRP A 11 -9.30 -6.59 -10.55
N VAL A 12 -8.38 -5.74 -10.17
CA VAL A 12 -8.27 -5.30 -8.79
C VAL A 12 -8.55 -3.83 -8.55
N ASN A 13 -9.15 -3.59 -7.37
CA ASN A 13 -9.29 -2.28 -6.77
C ASN A 13 -7.97 -1.74 -6.22
N GLY A 14 -7.04 -2.62 -5.81
CA GLY A 14 -5.90 -2.30 -4.98
C GLY A 14 -5.01 -1.20 -5.54
N ASN A 15 -4.37 -1.46 -6.65
CA ASN A 15 -3.43 -0.51 -7.28
C ASN A 15 -4.07 0.29 -8.43
N CYS A 16 -5.39 0.45 -8.42
CA CYS A 16 -6.10 1.24 -9.40
C CYS A 16 -7.09 2.19 -8.73
N PHE A 17 -6.99 3.44 -9.05
CA PHE A 17 -7.86 4.47 -8.51
C PHE A 17 -8.89 4.87 -9.57
N PHE A 18 -10.18 4.67 -9.27
CA PHE A 18 -11.28 5.08 -10.13
C PHE A 18 -12.12 6.16 -9.44
N TRP A 19 -12.43 7.21 -10.16
CA TRP A 19 -13.31 8.28 -9.68
C TRP A 19 -14.78 7.88 -9.65
N SER A 20 -15.16 6.82 -10.39
CA SER A 20 -16.50 6.21 -10.33
C SER A 20 -16.42 4.69 -10.41
N GLN A 21 -17.30 4.01 -9.67
CA GLN A 21 -17.34 2.54 -9.65
C GLN A 21 -18.02 1.92 -10.89
N GLU A 22 -18.67 2.71 -11.74
CA GLU A 22 -19.57 2.20 -12.79
C GLU A 22 -18.86 1.65 -14.04
N GLU A 23 -17.55 1.84 -14.16
CA GLU A 23 -16.82 1.50 -15.40
C GLU A 23 -15.51 0.74 -15.16
N TRP A 24 -15.63 -0.39 -14.48
CA TRP A 24 -14.49 -1.27 -14.23
C TRP A 24 -14.00 -1.92 -15.53
N LYS A 25 -12.77 -1.57 -15.95
CA LYS A 25 -12.05 -2.31 -16.98
C LYS A 25 -10.96 -3.14 -16.31
N PRO A 26 -10.76 -4.40 -16.75
CA PRO A 26 -9.63 -5.18 -16.25
C PRO A 26 -8.33 -4.45 -16.61
N VAL A 27 -7.52 -4.23 -15.61
CA VAL A 27 -6.16 -3.72 -15.75
C VAL A 27 -5.21 -4.77 -15.22
N LYS A 28 -4.01 -4.81 -15.79
CA LYS A 28 -2.96 -5.71 -15.37
C LYS A 28 -1.83 -4.87 -14.79
N LEU A 29 -1.61 -4.99 -13.49
CA LEU A 29 -0.63 -4.19 -12.76
C LEU A 29 0.40 -5.09 -12.09
N TRP A 30 1.65 -4.68 -12.13
CA TRP A 30 2.75 -5.40 -11.51
C TRP A 30 2.84 -5.06 -10.02
N VAL A 31 3.04 -6.08 -9.18
CA VAL A 31 3.42 -5.94 -7.78
C VAL A 31 4.81 -6.53 -7.62
N ALA A 32 5.76 -5.68 -7.29
CA ALA A 32 7.17 -6.04 -7.24
C ALA A 32 7.50 -7.02 -6.09
N PRO A 33 8.53 -7.87 -6.25
CA PRO A 33 9.02 -8.70 -5.16
C PRO A 33 9.71 -7.85 -4.10
N LEU A 34 9.58 -8.26 -2.82
CA LEU A 34 10.32 -7.66 -1.71
C LEU A 34 11.70 -8.31 -1.58
N VAL A 35 12.73 -7.51 -1.61
CA VAL A 35 14.12 -7.96 -1.48
C VAL A 35 14.87 -7.22 -0.38
N LYS A 36 15.86 -7.86 0.22
CA LYS A 36 16.72 -7.22 1.21
C LYS A 36 17.90 -6.55 0.51
N LYS A 37 17.76 -5.26 0.25
CA LYS A 37 18.76 -4.41 -0.43
C LYS A 37 18.75 -3.01 0.17
N GLY A 38 19.85 -2.28 0.03
CA GLY A 38 19.95 -0.88 0.43
C GLY A 38 19.34 0.08 -0.59
N ILE A 39 19.09 1.33 -0.17
CA ILE A 39 18.49 2.36 -1.02
C ILE A 39 19.30 2.67 -2.29
N SER A 40 20.63 2.49 -2.25
CA SER A 40 21.49 2.69 -3.42
C SER A 40 21.27 1.68 -4.55
N GLU A 41 20.51 0.62 -4.29
CA GLU A 41 20.16 -0.43 -5.25
C GLU A 41 18.73 -0.27 -5.79
N LEU A 42 18.08 0.89 -5.55
CA LEU A 42 16.76 1.21 -6.06
C LEU A 42 16.78 1.31 -7.59
N GLU A 43 15.94 0.54 -8.24
CA GLU A 43 15.78 0.55 -9.69
C GLU A 43 14.32 0.77 -10.09
N LEU A 44 14.11 1.61 -11.10
CA LEU A 44 12.81 1.75 -11.74
C LEU A 44 12.57 0.59 -12.72
N TRP A 45 11.29 0.31 -12.97
CA TRP A 45 10.85 -0.77 -13.85
C TRP A 45 9.97 -0.23 -14.98
N GLU A 46 9.90 -0.95 -16.08
CA GLU A 46 9.09 -0.57 -17.24
C GLU A 46 7.66 -1.11 -17.18
N GLU A 47 7.30 -1.77 -16.08
CA GLU A 47 5.96 -2.31 -15.89
C GLU A 47 5.05 -1.34 -15.15
N GLN A 48 3.77 -1.39 -15.50
CA GLN A 48 2.74 -0.56 -14.90
C GLN A 48 2.36 -1.09 -13.53
N VAL A 49 2.47 -0.25 -12.50
CA VAL A 49 2.21 -0.61 -11.09
C VAL A 49 0.95 0.05 -10.54
N PHE A 50 0.49 1.13 -11.19
CA PHE A 50 -0.66 1.89 -10.79
C PHE A 50 -1.42 2.40 -12.00
N CYS A 51 -2.73 2.54 -11.85
CA CYS A 51 -3.62 3.09 -12.87
C CYS A 51 -4.59 4.07 -12.24
N GLU A 52 -4.73 5.23 -12.83
CA GLU A 52 -5.75 6.21 -12.48
C GLU A 52 -6.72 6.41 -13.63
N ARG A 53 -8.01 6.44 -13.31
CA ARG A 53 -9.05 6.74 -14.27
C ARG A 53 -9.64 8.11 -13.99
N TRP A 54 -9.45 9.00 -14.92
CA TRP A 54 -10.00 10.35 -14.87
C TRP A 54 -11.50 10.38 -15.22
N THR A 55 -12.18 11.45 -14.82
CA THR A 55 -13.62 11.68 -15.06
C THR A 55 -14.01 11.67 -16.55
N ASN A 56 -13.07 11.96 -17.43
CA ASN A 56 -13.25 11.90 -18.88
C ASN A 56 -13.11 10.47 -19.46
N GLY A 57 -12.88 9.46 -18.62
CA GLY A 57 -12.70 8.07 -19.02
C GLY A 57 -11.28 7.70 -19.48
N THR A 58 -10.34 8.64 -19.49
CA THR A 58 -8.94 8.36 -19.83
C THR A 58 -8.28 7.55 -18.71
N LEU A 59 -7.52 6.51 -19.08
CA LEU A 59 -6.67 5.76 -18.16
C LEU A 59 -5.25 6.31 -18.25
N GLU A 60 -4.69 6.67 -17.10
CA GLU A 60 -3.29 7.01 -16.96
C GLU A 60 -2.59 5.91 -16.17
N TYR A 61 -1.45 5.45 -16.67
CA TYR A 61 -0.65 4.39 -16.07
C TYR A 61 0.67 4.93 -15.57
N PHE A 62 1.07 4.44 -14.41
CA PHE A 62 2.30 4.85 -13.74
C PHE A 62 3.23 3.64 -13.62
N TYR A 63 4.49 3.88 -13.89
CA TYR A 63 5.57 2.90 -13.76
C TYR A 63 6.14 2.97 -12.34
N GLY A 64 6.66 1.87 -11.84
CA GLY A 64 7.11 1.79 -10.46
C GLY A 64 8.47 1.17 -10.29
N LEU A 65 8.63 0.46 -9.20
CA LEU A 65 9.88 -0.16 -8.81
C LEU A 65 10.01 -1.57 -9.39
N LYS A 66 11.23 -1.93 -9.77
CA LYS A 66 11.58 -3.29 -10.16
C LYS A 66 11.44 -4.26 -9.00
N GLU A 67 11.87 -3.82 -7.82
CA GLU A 67 11.82 -4.56 -6.57
C GLU A 67 11.44 -3.61 -5.43
N PHE A 68 10.61 -4.08 -4.50
CA PHE A 68 10.44 -3.42 -3.21
C PHE A 68 11.65 -3.72 -2.34
N LEU A 69 12.14 -2.73 -1.61
CA LEU A 69 13.33 -2.89 -0.80
C LEU A 69 12.98 -2.96 0.68
N THR A 70 13.75 -3.76 1.43
CA THR A 70 13.73 -3.73 2.88
C THR A 70 15.16 -3.80 3.43
N PHE A 71 15.41 -2.99 4.45
CA PHE A 71 16.65 -2.98 5.21
C PHE A 71 16.39 -2.45 6.62
N GLU A 72 17.40 -2.43 7.47
CA GLU A 72 17.29 -1.89 8.83
C GLU A 72 18.27 -0.74 9.03
N VAL A 73 17.82 0.29 9.73
CA VAL A 73 18.64 1.40 10.19
C VAL A 73 18.47 1.49 11.70
N TRP A 74 19.54 1.25 12.45
CA TRP A 74 19.54 1.23 13.93
C TRP A 74 18.46 0.34 14.55
N GLY A 75 18.18 -0.82 13.91
CA GLY A 75 17.17 -1.76 14.36
C GLY A 75 15.72 -1.39 13.97
N VAL A 76 15.54 -0.27 13.26
CA VAL A 76 14.23 0.13 12.70
C VAL A 76 14.10 -0.44 11.29
N PRO A 77 13.05 -1.22 11.00
CA PRO A 77 12.81 -1.73 9.65
C PRO A 77 12.38 -0.60 8.72
N ILE A 78 12.98 -0.55 7.55
CA ILE A 78 12.65 0.37 6.46
C ILE A 78 12.09 -0.45 5.31
N TYR A 79 11.01 0.04 4.73
CA TYR A 79 10.38 -0.51 3.53
C TYR A 79 10.24 0.58 2.48
N ILE A 80 10.66 0.29 1.25
CA ILE A 80 10.50 1.16 0.10
C ILE A 80 9.67 0.43 -0.94
N PHE A 81 8.58 1.04 -1.33
CA PHE A 81 7.62 0.51 -2.32
C PHE A 81 7.00 1.67 -3.10
N ASP A 82 6.35 1.38 -4.21
CA ASP A 82 5.75 2.38 -5.09
C ASP A 82 4.38 2.88 -4.63
N ASN A 83 3.41 1.98 -4.42
CA ASN A 83 2.07 2.36 -4.00
C ASN A 83 1.92 2.29 -2.48
N HIS A 84 1.60 3.40 -1.83
CA HIS A 84 1.61 3.49 -0.37
C HIS A 84 0.52 2.68 0.34
N ASN A 85 -0.48 2.12 -0.36
CA ASN A 85 -1.40 1.14 0.23
C ASN A 85 -0.69 -0.12 0.75
N HIS A 86 0.47 -0.48 0.18
CA HIS A 86 1.28 -1.60 0.67
C HIS A 86 1.79 -1.39 2.11
N ALA A 87 1.83 -0.14 2.60
CA ALA A 87 2.21 0.16 3.99
C ALA A 87 1.38 -0.63 5.00
N LEU A 88 0.07 -0.80 4.74
CA LEU A 88 -0.80 -1.56 5.63
C LEU A 88 -0.31 -3.01 5.84
N TYR A 89 0.15 -3.69 4.78
CA TYR A 89 0.73 -5.02 4.92
C TYR A 89 2.01 -5.01 5.77
N PHE A 90 2.91 -4.06 5.54
CA PHE A 90 4.18 -3.99 6.27
C PHE A 90 3.96 -3.64 7.74
N TRP A 91 2.99 -2.80 8.09
CA TRP A 91 2.60 -2.56 9.48
C TRP A 91 2.15 -3.86 10.15
N TYR A 92 1.28 -4.64 9.51
CA TYR A 92 0.87 -5.94 10.06
C TYR A 92 2.01 -6.96 10.11
N LYS A 93 2.92 -6.96 9.14
CA LYS A 93 4.10 -7.81 9.17
C LYS A 93 4.93 -7.55 10.42
N GLU A 94 5.22 -6.30 10.75
CA GLU A 94 5.98 -5.93 11.94
C GLU A 94 5.20 -6.20 13.23
N TYR A 95 3.88 -5.98 13.24
CA TYR A 95 3.00 -6.35 14.34
C TYR A 95 3.04 -7.86 14.62
N PHE A 96 2.89 -8.71 13.60
CA PHE A 96 2.95 -10.17 13.77
C PHE A 96 4.35 -10.67 14.18
N GLN A 97 5.39 -9.90 13.95
CA GLN A 97 6.74 -10.15 14.44
C GLN A 97 6.98 -9.61 15.86
N ASN A 98 5.94 -9.09 16.52
CA ASN A 98 6.02 -8.49 17.86
C ASN A 98 6.97 -7.30 17.97
N ARG A 99 7.19 -6.53 16.90
CA ARG A 99 8.03 -5.33 16.92
C ARG A 99 7.32 -4.15 17.59
N PHE A 100 5.99 -4.13 17.57
CA PHE A 100 5.17 -3.17 18.32
C PHE A 100 3.82 -3.81 18.69
N ALA A 101 3.09 -3.19 19.62
CA ALA A 101 1.74 -3.57 20.00
C ALA A 101 0.70 -2.74 19.23
N LYS A 102 -0.57 -3.18 19.22
CA LYS A 102 -1.67 -2.34 18.72
C LYS A 102 -1.79 -1.03 19.50
N GLY A 103 -2.46 -0.06 18.91
CA GLY A 103 -2.66 1.26 19.51
C GLY A 103 -1.49 2.22 19.32
N VAL A 104 -0.70 2.04 18.25
CA VAL A 104 0.39 2.96 17.92
C VAL A 104 -0.09 4.17 17.14
N LYS A 105 0.66 5.27 17.24
CA LYS A 105 0.43 6.49 16.48
C LYS A 105 1.15 6.40 15.12
N LEU A 106 0.45 6.79 14.05
CA LEU A 106 1.02 7.00 12.72
C LEU A 106 1.43 8.47 12.55
N ILE A 107 2.63 8.72 12.06
CA ILE A 107 3.01 10.00 11.45
C ILE A 107 2.91 9.82 9.94
N HIS A 108 1.93 10.49 9.33
CA HIS A 108 1.63 10.40 7.90
C HIS A 108 2.04 11.68 7.19
N ILE A 109 3.05 11.59 6.33
CA ILE A 109 3.59 12.74 5.58
C ILE A 109 3.13 12.61 4.14
N ASP A 110 2.00 13.21 3.82
CA ASP A 110 1.37 13.17 2.50
C ASP A 110 0.40 14.34 2.33
N GLN A 111 0.18 14.77 1.08
CA GLN A 111 -0.80 15.80 0.75
C GLN A 111 -2.24 15.30 0.91
N HIS A 112 -2.49 14.01 0.70
CA HIS A 112 -3.78 13.37 0.85
C HIS A 112 -3.91 12.70 2.21
N SER A 113 -5.14 12.50 2.64
CA SER A 113 -5.39 11.86 3.94
C SER A 113 -5.33 10.34 3.89
N ASP A 114 -5.56 9.76 2.72
CA ASP A 114 -5.65 8.32 2.44
C ASP A 114 -6.64 7.57 3.35
N MET A 115 -7.64 8.35 3.82
CA MET A 115 -8.70 7.91 4.73
C MET A 115 -10.08 7.89 4.06
N LYS A 116 -10.16 7.57 2.75
CA LYS A 116 -11.45 7.29 2.13
C LYS A 116 -12.09 6.08 2.81
N PRO A 117 -13.43 6.02 2.88
CA PRO A 117 -14.11 4.87 3.45
C PRO A 117 -13.67 3.56 2.78
N ASN A 118 -13.51 2.54 3.60
CA ASN A 118 -13.35 1.15 3.17
C ASN A 118 -14.46 0.36 3.87
N GLU A 119 -15.36 -0.25 3.10
CA GLU A 119 -16.54 -0.93 3.64
C GLU A 119 -16.17 -2.29 4.24
N GLU A 120 -15.09 -2.89 3.76
CA GLU A 120 -14.65 -4.20 4.20
C GLU A 120 -13.78 -4.12 5.45
N LYS A 121 -13.97 -5.08 6.35
CA LYS A 121 -13.13 -5.23 7.54
C LYS A 121 -11.94 -6.12 7.24
N ILE A 122 -10.78 -5.69 7.70
CA ILE A 122 -9.56 -6.49 7.57
C ILE A 122 -9.66 -7.78 8.38
N ASP A 123 -9.35 -8.92 7.76
CA ASP A 123 -9.20 -10.21 8.45
C ASP A 123 -7.77 -10.35 8.97
N GLU A 124 -7.63 -10.20 10.28
CA GLU A 124 -6.34 -10.21 10.99
C GLU A 124 -5.88 -11.61 11.43
N LYS A 125 -6.48 -12.69 10.91
CA LYS A 125 -6.11 -14.06 11.34
C LYS A 125 -4.65 -14.39 11.08
N ASN A 126 -4.10 -13.90 10.00
CA ASN A 126 -2.71 -14.10 9.62
C ASN A 126 -2.27 -13.10 8.56
N LEU A 127 -0.96 -13.04 8.32
CA LEU A 127 -0.38 -12.09 7.37
C LEU A 127 -0.83 -12.32 5.91
N ASN A 128 -1.19 -13.56 5.56
CA ASN A 128 -1.69 -13.85 4.21
C ASN A 128 -3.10 -13.28 3.98
N SER A 129 -3.98 -13.32 4.98
CA SER A 129 -5.30 -12.67 4.90
C SER A 129 -5.16 -11.16 4.74
N VAL A 130 -4.25 -10.55 5.50
CA VAL A 130 -3.91 -9.12 5.37
C VAL A 130 -3.37 -8.80 3.98
N PHE A 131 -2.50 -9.65 3.44
CA PHE A 131 -1.93 -9.45 2.10
C PHE A 131 -3.03 -9.37 1.04
N TRP A 132 -3.95 -10.34 1.01
CA TRP A 132 -5.04 -10.32 0.03
C TRP A 132 -6.00 -9.16 0.25
N PHE A 133 -6.28 -8.79 1.50
CA PHE A 133 -7.08 -7.60 1.78
C PHE A 133 -6.44 -6.33 1.19
N VAL A 134 -5.12 -6.16 1.34
CA VAL A 134 -4.39 -5.01 0.77
C VAL A 134 -4.47 -5.01 -0.76
N GLN A 135 -4.37 -6.19 -1.39
CA GLN A 135 -4.39 -6.27 -2.85
C GLN A 135 -5.79 -6.08 -3.46
N GLU A 136 -6.83 -6.54 -2.77
CA GLU A 136 -8.19 -6.59 -3.31
C GLU A 136 -9.09 -5.44 -2.84
N GLN A 137 -8.88 -4.94 -1.62
CA GLN A 137 -9.80 -3.99 -0.98
C GLN A 137 -9.18 -2.61 -0.74
N CYS A 138 -7.84 -2.51 -0.76
CA CYS A 138 -7.16 -1.24 -0.53
C CYS A 138 -6.64 -0.64 -1.82
N ASN A 139 -6.65 0.68 -1.86
CA ASN A 139 -5.94 1.50 -2.84
C ASN A 139 -5.19 2.63 -2.11
N VAL A 140 -4.47 3.43 -2.86
CA VAL A 140 -3.69 4.55 -2.32
C VAL A 140 -4.51 5.56 -1.49
N GLY A 141 -5.82 5.61 -1.65
CA GLY A 141 -6.66 6.58 -0.95
C GLY A 141 -7.42 6.06 0.27
N ASN A 142 -7.35 4.75 0.63
CA ASN A 142 -8.20 4.17 1.67
C ASN A 142 -7.53 3.21 2.66
N PHE A 143 -6.22 3.01 2.59
CA PHE A 143 -5.51 1.96 3.33
C PHE A 143 -5.32 2.26 4.83
N ILE A 144 -5.47 3.51 5.26
CA ILE A 144 -5.31 3.89 6.67
C ILE A 144 -6.54 3.54 7.50
N ILE A 145 -7.75 3.66 6.94
CA ILE A 145 -9.01 3.37 7.65
C ILE A 145 -9.07 1.94 8.21
N PRO A 146 -8.69 0.88 7.47
CA PRO A 146 -8.65 -0.47 8.03
C PRO A 146 -7.73 -0.63 9.23
N ALA A 147 -6.59 0.07 9.26
CA ALA A 147 -5.65 0.02 10.39
C ALA A 147 -6.21 0.71 11.65
N LEU A 148 -6.94 1.82 11.47
CA LEU A 148 -7.68 2.47 12.57
C LEU A 148 -8.85 1.58 13.05
N GLY A 149 -9.64 1.06 12.12
CA GLY A 149 -10.81 0.23 12.43
C GLY A 149 -10.48 -1.07 13.16
N SER A 150 -9.29 -1.62 12.93
CA SER A 150 -8.76 -2.81 13.62
C SER A 150 -8.09 -2.49 14.96
N GLY A 151 -7.86 -1.21 15.26
CA GLY A 151 -7.10 -0.76 16.43
C GLY A 151 -5.60 -0.98 16.31
N LEU A 152 -5.08 -1.33 15.15
CA LEU A 152 -3.63 -1.36 14.90
C LEU A 152 -3.04 0.04 15.13
N LEU A 153 -3.72 1.06 14.58
CA LEU A 153 -3.44 2.47 14.84
C LEU A 153 -4.47 3.04 15.83
N GLU A 154 -4.02 3.85 16.78
CA GLU A 154 -4.87 4.61 17.68
C GLU A 154 -5.13 6.03 17.16
N SER A 155 -4.13 6.63 16.54
CA SER A 155 -4.19 8.02 16.09
C SER A 155 -3.23 8.28 14.93
N ILE A 156 -3.47 9.41 14.24
CA ILE A 156 -2.67 9.86 13.10
C ILE A 156 -2.31 11.33 13.30
N ASP A 157 -1.04 11.65 13.15
CA ASP A 157 -0.57 13.01 12.91
C ASP A 157 -0.28 13.15 11.41
N GLN A 158 -1.07 13.95 10.71
CA GLN A 158 -0.84 14.20 9.29
C GLN A 158 -0.04 15.49 9.10
N LEU A 159 1.06 15.38 8.39
CA LEU A 159 1.88 16.51 7.97
C LEU A 159 1.69 16.76 6.47
N ARG A 160 1.27 17.99 6.12
CA ARG A 160 1.06 18.42 4.73
C ARG A 160 1.94 19.64 4.44
N SER A 161 2.30 19.80 3.17
CA SER A 161 2.89 21.07 2.72
C SER A 161 1.83 22.18 2.70
N GLU A 162 2.21 23.39 3.11
CA GLU A 162 1.35 24.57 3.01
C GLU A 162 1.32 25.18 1.58
N TYR A 163 2.16 24.66 0.69
CA TYR A 163 2.33 25.21 -0.66
C TYR A 163 1.74 24.27 -1.72
N TRP A 164 0.43 24.42 -1.96
CA TRP A 164 -0.28 23.94 -3.17
C TRP A 164 -1.40 24.89 -3.51
#